data_ffc181e08f724679eb3c4297e8cb1a11
#
_entry.id   ffc181e08f724679eb3c4297e8cb1a11
#
_cell.length_a   1.000
_cell.length_b   1.000
_cell.length_c   1.000
_cell.angle_alpha   90.00
_cell.angle_beta   90.00
_cell.angle_gamma   90.00
#
_symmetry.space_group_name_H-M   'P 1'
#
loop_
_entity.id
_entity.type
_entity.pdbx_description
1 polymer ?
#
loop_
_entity_poly.entity_id
_entity_poly.type
_entity_poly.pdbx_seq_one_letter_code
_entity_poly.pdbx_strand_id
1 'polypeptide(L)'
;MTTKLYISYYGDYVSIVEGSYNKKREKFNIKNKFFLSESDINLDYDADKYELLRQALMRSNFKSKNVILCLNTREVILKSNKIPKIDKKDLEALMNIEIDEMISLDRDSHVFSYEVTAEDEVEGTKYLEMILAAIPNNEVNKIIEVLGEFKLNVEIIDTLATSYLRILKIIEYKDIMIANIGDYGTVIDIYKDDKLFMHDNIPIKITDENSVYQSSSIASEVNGLMNYYSSRNFGKSVDRIVTVGKYAYNKDLVNAFKMVFSSELVTGLENLFDIDESLKGNIDESEISLIVDALGCMLNGESKKVCHYMNLLPKNLKLKQRRKEIRRKVYIASPIILILMAIPYIAMDYVIKNEKKQLDNLNFKITQTELKEKQIDKIKKDIDDKKNELKIYDMILSKEVTWSPILNSIDESIPTSVDITKLDVRYDENLVKHNDNGKDQEKKPLYEQIPNLITIEGNASSTRNVGQFLYELNNSIYFKKAKLENLKKDENKGMYSYIIKAYLKEGVVLNG
;
A
#
# COMPACT_ATOMS: atom_id res chain seq x y z
N MET A 1 17.59 -11.33 -5.92
CA MET A 1 17.09 -9.97 -5.66
C MET A 1 16.82 -9.29 -6.99
N THR A 2 15.67 -8.68 -7.14
CA THR A 2 15.36 -7.90 -8.35
C THR A 2 15.90 -6.49 -8.18
N THR A 3 16.81 -6.10 -9.04
CA THR A 3 17.28 -4.71 -9.14
C THR A 3 16.15 -3.84 -9.66
N LYS A 4 15.94 -2.66 -9.07
CA LYS A 4 14.94 -1.68 -9.47
C LYS A 4 15.60 -0.33 -9.72
N LEU A 5 14.85 0.59 -10.33
CA LEU A 5 15.19 2.00 -10.40
C LEU A 5 14.55 2.74 -9.23
N TYR A 6 15.32 3.57 -8.58
CA TYR A 6 14.87 4.50 -7.56
C TYR A 6 15.10 5.90 -8.15
N ILE A 7 14.01 6.61 -8.39
CA ILE A 7 14.01 7.93 -9.00
C ILE A 7 13.54 8.91 -7.95
N SER A 8 14.36 9.87 -7.60
CA SER A 8 13.98 10.96 -6.73
C SER A 8 13.80 12.23 -7.55
N TYR A 9 12.61 12.82 -7.45
CA TYR A 9 12.22 14.01 -8.20
C TYR A 9 11.87 15.14 -7.23
N TYR A 10 12.61 16.22 -7.32
CA TYR A 10 12.50 17.39 -6.45
C TYR A 10 11.92 18.63 -7.16
N GLY A 11 11.67 18.52 -8.44
CA GLY A 11 11.30 19.65 -9.30
C GLY A 11 12.51 20.32 -9.93
N ASP A 12 13.54 20.59 -9.16
CA ASP A 12 14.78 21.29 -9.55
C ASP A 12 15.98 20.36 -9.78
N TYR A 13 15.93 19.14 -9.24
CA TYR A 13 16.88 18.11 -9.58
C TYR A 13 16.26 16.71 -9.62
N VAL A 14 16.93 15.80 -10.31
CA VAL A 14 16.56 14.39 -10.44
C VAL A 14 17.74 13.52 -10.08
N SER A 15 17.53 12.58 -9.19
CA SER A 15 18.45 11.51 -8.86
C SER A 15 17.87 10.18 -9.34
N ILE A 16 18.67 9.39 -10.05
CA ILE A 16 18.27 8.06 -10.53
C ILE A 16 19.32 7.06 -10.07
N VAL A 17 18.89 6.05 -9.32
CA VAL A 17 19.75 5.00 -8.79
C VAL A 17 19.22 3.63 -9.22
N GLU A 18 20.06 2.80 -9.81
CA GLU A 18 19.74 1.40 -10.07
C GLU A 18 20.39 0.52 -9.00
N GLY A 19 19.58 -0.14 -8.19
CA GLY A 19 20.10 -0.89 -7.06
C GLY A 19 19.11 -1.86 -6.41
N SER A 20 19.50 -2.39 -5.27
CA SER A 20 18.69 -3.27 -4.42
C SER A 20 19.22 -3.30 -3.00
N TYR A 21 18.36 -3.58 -2.03
CA TYR A 21 18.76 -3.84 -0.65
C TYR A 21 18.82 -5.34 -0.35
N ASN A 22 19.91 -5.78 0.25
CA ASN A 22 20.09 -7.17 0.69
C ASN A 22 19.68 -7.33 2.15
N LYS A 23 18.43 -7.74 2.39
CA LYS A 23 17.85 -7.96 3.72
C LYS A 23 18.62 -8.96 4.60
N LYS A 24 19.29 -9.96 4.01
CA LYS A 24 20.04 -10.97 4.79
C LYS A 24 21.38 -10.44 5.29
N ARG A 25 22.00 -9.55 4.50
CA ARG A 25 23.31 -8.96 4.79
C ARG A 25 23.19 -7.53 5.32
N GLU A 26 21.98 -6.97 5.30
CA GLU A 26 21.66 -5.57 5.65
C GLU A 26 22.49 -4.55 4.89
N LYS A 27 22.78 -4.84 3.61
CA LYS A 27 23.65 -4.03 2.76
C LYS A 27 22.93 -3.52 1.52
N PHE A 28 23.24 -2.28 1.14
CA PHE A 28 22.81 -1.67 -0.11
C PHE A 28 23.73 -2.08 -1.25
N ASN A 29 23.15 -2.43 -2.38
CA ASN A 29 23.88 -2.74 -3.62
C ASN A 29 23.44 -1.74 -4.69
N ILE A 30 24.31 -0.81 -5.03
CA ILE A 30 24.11 0.22 -6.05
C ILE A 30 24.87 -0.20 -7.31
N LYS A 31 24.18 -0.35 -8.44
CA LYS A 31 24.78 -0.76 -9.71
C LYS A 31 25.13 0.41 -10.59
N ASN A 32 24.25 1.41 -10.62
CA ASN A 32 24.40 2.59 -11.45
C ASN A 32 23.69 3.77 -10.80
N LYS A 33 24.16 4.97 -11.08
CA LYS A 33 23.61 6.23 -10.58
C LYS A 33 23.68 7.31 -11.65
N PHE A 34 22.77 8.26 -11.62
CA PHE A 34 22.75 9.42 -12.49
C PHE A 34 22.07 10.59 -11.78
N PHE A 35 22.63 11.78 -11.95
CA PHE A 35 22.10 13.01 -11.37
C PHE A 35 21.97 14.05 -12.45
N LEU A 36 20.92 14.85 -12.38
CA LEU A 36 20.73 16.01 -13.24
C LEU A 36 19.99 17.08 -12.46
N SER A 37 20.55 18.27 -12.48
CA SER A 37 19.99 19.46 -11.88
C SER A 37 19.59 20.45 -12.97
N GLU A 38 18.64 21.32 -12.67
CA GLU A 38 18.23 22.38 -13.59
C GLU A 38 19.38 23.31 -13.95
N SER A 39 20.30 23.57 -13.00
CA SER A 39 21.52 24.35 -13.27
C SER A 39 22.51 23.68 -14.23
N ASP A 40 22.41 22.35 -14.44
CA ASP A 40 23.29 21.61 -15.37
C ASP A 40 22.78 21.64 -16.81
N ILE A 41 21.60 22.21 -17.04
CA ILE A 41 20.96 22.30 -18.34
C ILE A 41 20.34 23.68 -18.54
N ASN A 42 20.41 24.20 -19.75
CA ASN A 42 19.66 25.39 -20.13
C ASN A 42 18.25 24.95 -20.54
N LEU A 43 17.32 25.04 -19.61
CA LEU A 43 15.91 24.87 -19.93
C LEU A 43 15.38 26.18 -20.55
N ASP A 44 14.55 26.05 -21.60
CA ASP A 44 13.82 27.18 -22.14
C ASP A 44 12.86 27.72 -21.06
N TYR A 45 12.65 29.03 -21.06
CA TYR A 45 11.77 29.71 -20.09
C TYR A 45 10.34 29.14 -20.08
N ASP A 46 9.88 28.63 -21.22
CA ASP A 46 8.56 28.01 -21.41
C ASP A 46 8.61 26.46 -21.33
N ALA A 47 9.72 25.89 -20.84
CA ALA A 47 9.83 24.43 -20.72
C ALA A 47 8.76 23.86 -19.79
N ASP A 48 8.23 22.68 -20.14
CA ASP A 48 7.33 21.93 -19.28
C ASP A 48 8.01 21.63 -17.93
N LYS A 49 7.28 21.80 -16.85
CA LYS A 49 7.71 21.50 -15.46
C LYS A 49 8.45 20.15 -15.33
N TYR A 50 8.11 19.17 -16.19
CA TYR A 50 8.69 17.82 -16.15
C TYR A 50 9.83 17.62 -17.15
N GLU A 51 10.27 18.65 -17.84
CA GLU A 51 11.31 18.54 -18.86
C GLU A 51 12.65 18.09 -18.25
N LEU A 52 12.97 18.54 -17.04
CA LEU A 52 14.14 18.06 -16.31
C LEU A 52 14.11 16.54 -16.11
N LEU A 53 12.96 15.98 -15.75
CA LEU A 53 12.77 14.53 -15.58
C LEU A 53 12.95 13.81 -16.93
N ARG A 54 12.40 14.34 -18.03
CA ARG A 54 12.61 13.77 -19.37
C ARG A 54 14.08 13.77 -19.76
N GLN A 55 14.77 14.89 -19.57
CA GLN A 55 16.19 15.01 -19.86
C GLN A 55 17.05 14.04 -19.03
N ALA A 56 16.74 13.89 -17.74
CA ALA A 56 17.42 12.92 -16.89
C ALA A 56 17.22 11.48 -17.41
N LEU A 57 16.01 11.13 -17.80
CA LEU A 57 15.68 9.80 -18.32
C LEU A 57 16.31 9.56 -19.71
N MET A 58 16.37 10.58 -20.57
CA MET A 58 17.00 10.48 -21.90
C MET A 58 18.52 10.28 -21.81
N ARG A 59 19.17 10.99 -20.88
CA ARG A 59 20.64 10.94 -20.71
C ARG A 59 21.09 9.73 -19.90
N SER A 60 20.20 9.14 -19.13
CA SER A 60 20.50 7.96 -18.31
C SER A 60 20.40 6.66 -19.10
N ASN A 61 21.25 5.69 -18.77
CA ASN A 61 21.27 4.37 -19.41
C ASN A 61 21.07 3.26 -18.37
N PHE A 62 19.81 2.99 -18.01
CA PHE A 62 19.45 1.97 -17.03
C PHE A 62 18.76 0.77 -17.68
N LYS A 63 18.98 -0.42 -17.09
CA LYS A 63 18.41 -1.68 -17.59
C LYS A 63 17.08 -2.02 -16.93
N SER A 64 16.91 -1.66 -15.67
CA SER A 64 15.69 -1.93 -14.90
C SER A 64 14.52 -1.10 -15.42
N LYS A 65 13.31 -1.69 -15.41
CA LYS A 65 12.09 -1.03 -15.88
C LYS A 65 11.09 -0.77 -14.75
N ASN A 66 11.30 -1.37 -13.59
CA ASN A 66 10.46 -1.18 -12.42
C ASN A 66 11.01 -0.04 -11.59
N VAL A 67 10.15 0.92 -11.29
CA VAL A 67 10.51 2.19 -10.63
C VAL A 67 9.85 2.29 -9.27
N ILE A 68 10.63 2.70 -8.29
CA ILE A 68 10.17 3.31 -7.05
C ILE A 68 10.50 4.79 -7.15
N LEU A 69 9.48 5.63 -7.08
CA LEU A 69 9.59 7.08 -7.22
C LEU A 69 9.53 7.72 -5.83
N CYS A 70 10.51 8.53 -5.49
CA CYS A 70 10.50 9.39 -4.31
C CYS A 70 10.15 10.82 -4.74
N LEU A 71 9.07 11.35 -4.19
CA LEU A 71 8.62 12.70 -4.50
C LEU A 71 8.95 13.65 -3.35
N ASN A 72 9.55 14.77 -3.70
CA ASN A 72 9.75 15.91 -2.83
C ASN A 72 9.46 17.21 -3.59
N THR A 73 8.23 17.36 -4.04
CA THR A 73 7.77 18.58 -4.69
C THR A 73 6.94 19.40 -3.71
N ARG A 74 6.78 20.70 -3.96
CA ARG A 74 6.02 21.62 -3.08
C ARG A 74 4.54 21.22 -2.94
N GLU A 75 4.04 20.41 -3.86
CA GLU A 75 2.67 19.93 -3.88
C GLU A 75 2.43 18.74 -2.93
N VAL A 76 3.51 18.14 -2.40
CA VAL A 76 3.39 17.06 -1.41
C VAL A 76 3.08 17.68 -0.05
N ILE A 77 1.93 17.32 0.48
CA ILE A 77 1.50 17.73 1.83
C ILE A 77 1.77 16.56 2.76
N LEU A 78 2.49 16.82 3.85
CA LEU A 78 2.78 15.83 4.88
C LEU A 78 2.20 16.27 6.22
N LYS A 79 1.61 15.33 6.94
CA LYS A 79 1.15 15.52 8.33
C LYS A 79 1.45 14.28 9.15
N SER A 80 1.93 14.50 10.38
CA SER A 80 1.99 13.44 11.39
C SER A 80 0.68 13.36 12.15
N ASN A 81 0.25 12.16 12.51
CA ASN A 81 -0.93 11.91 13.32
C ASN A 81 -0.71 10.76 14.30
N LYS A 82 -1.47 10.79 15.39
CA LYS A 82 -1.50 9.76 16.42
C LYS A 82 -2.93 9.28 16.61
N ILE A 83 -3.17 8.01 16.38
CA ILE A 83 -4.51 7.41 16.55
C ILE A 83 -4.45 6.24 17.52
N PRO A 84 -5.53 5.89 18.21
CA PRO A 84 -5.60 4.66 18.98
C PRO A 84 -5.31 3.43 18.11
N LYS A 85 -4.60 2.45 18.66
CA LYS A 85 -4.30 1.20 17.94
C LYS A 85 -5.58 0.42 17.73
N ILE A 86 -5.88 0.16 16.48
CA ILE A 86 -7.01 -0.65 16.02
C ILE A 86 -6.52 -1.78 15.13
N ASP A 87 -7.40 -2.72 14.82
CA ASP A 87 -7.08 -3.81 13.91
C ASP A 87 -6.77 -3.31 12.49
N LYS A 88 -5.83 -4.00 11.83
CA LYS A 88 -5.38 -3.62 10.49
C LYS A 88 -6.51 -3.51 9.46
N LYS A 89 -7.60 -4.28 9.63
CA LYS A 89 -8.75 -4.24 8.73
C LYS A 89 -9.55 -2.94 8.85
N ASP A 90 -9.62 -2.41 10.07
CA ASP A 90 -10.38 -1.21 10.39
C ASP A 90 -9.56 0.06 10.18
N LEU A 91 -8.23 -0.08 10.19
CA LEU A 91 -7.30 1.02 10.01
C LEU A 91 -7.52 1.75 8.67
N GLU A 92 -7.75 1.04 7.57
CA GLU A 92 -8.00 1.66 6.26
C GLU A 92 -9.33 2.46 6.26
N ALA A 93 -10.35 1.94 6.94
CA ALA A 93 -11.63 2.62 7.08
C ALA A 93 -11.53 3.88 7.95
N LEU A 94 -10.84 3.78 9.10
CA LEU A 94 -10.59 4.93 9.97
C LEU A 94 -9.75 5.99 9.26
N MET A 95 -8.70 5.60 8.57
CA MET A 95 -7.84 6.53 7.83
C MET A 95 -8.60 7.30 6.75
N ASN A 96 -9.61 6.68 6.15
CA ASN A 96 -10.47 7.40 5.22
C ASN A 96 -11.28 8.52 5.89
N ILE A 97 -11.64 8.41 7.16
CA ILE A 97 -12.32 9.49 7.92
C ILE A 97 -11.29 10.54 8.35
N GLU A 98 -10.19 10.10 8.95
CA GLU A 98 -9.13 10.98 9.46
C GLU A 98 -8.52 11.88 8.36
N ILE A 99 -8.36 11.37 7.15
CA ILE A 99 -7.85 12.15 6.02
C ILE A 99 -8.75 13.36 5.73
N ASP A 100 -10.08 13.21 5.78
CA ASP A 100 -11.00 14.31 5.52
C ASP A 100 -10.95 15.38 6.62
N GLU A 101 -10.80 14.96 7.88
CA GLU A 101 -10.70 15.87 9.01
C GLU A 101 -9.34 16.62 9.05
N MET A 102 -8.27 15.91 8.72
CA MET A 102 -6.91 16.44 8.88
C MET A 102 -6.45 17.34 7.74
N ILE A 103 -6.78 17.02 6.51
CA ILE A 103 -6.16 17.65 5.35
C ILE A 103 -7.11 18.68 4.70
N SER A 104 -8.42 18.60 4.95
CA SER A 104 -9.44 19.53 4.40
C SER A 104 -9.34 19.70 2.87
N LEU A 105 -8.87 18.66 2.17
CA LEU A 105 -8.69 18.63 0.72
C LEU A 105 -9.76 17.76 0.07
N ASP A 106 -10.11 18.10 -1.15
CA ASP A 106 -11.00 17.30 -1.97
C ASP A 106 -10.35 15.97 -2.34
N ARG A 107 -11.02 14.87 -1.98
CA ARG A 107 -10.55 13.48 -2.22
C ARG A 107 -10.44 13.13 -3.70
N ASP A 108 -11.27 13.71 -4.52
CA ASP A 108 -11.30 13.40 -5.94
C ASP A 108 -10.15 14.07 -6.69
N SER A 109 -9.61 15.14 -6.11
CA SER A 109 -8.49 15.89 -6.68
C SER A 109 -7.11 15.44 -6.18
N HIS A 110 -7.03 14.63 -5.12
CA HIS A 110 -5.76 14.23 -4.51
C HIS A 110 -5.61 12.72 -4.34
N VAL A 111 -4.37 12.26 -4.42
CA VAL A 111 -3.96 10.93 -3.95
C VAL A 111 -3.51 11.04 -2.51
N PHE A 112 -3.97 10.11 -1.69
CA PHE A 112 -3.60 10.00 -0.28
C PHE A 112 -2.90 8.69 0.02
N SER A 113 -1.96 8.72 0.95
CA SER A 113 -1.34 7.53 1.52
C SER A 113 -0.89 7.82 2.94
N TYR A 114 -0.60 6.77 3.68
CA TYR A 114 -0.03 6.88 5.03
C TYR A 114 1.01 5.78 5.27
N GLU A 115 1.89 6.01 6.22
CA GLU A 115 2.83 5.02 6.75
C GLU A 115 2.71 4.99 8.26
N VAL A 116 2.56 3.80 8.85
CA VAL A 116 2.61 3.62 10.30
C VAL A 116 4.08 3.55 10.71
N THR A 117 4.52 4.55 11.44
CA THR A 117 5.94 4.74 11.76
C THR A 117 6.34 4.11 13.07
N ALA A 118 5.47 4.16 14.08
CA ALA A 118 5.73 3.59 15.40
C ALA A 118 4.44 3.15 16.09
N GLU A 119 4.59 2.30 17.11
CA GLU A 119 3.56 2.02 18.10
C GLU A 119 4.01 2.63 19.41
N ASP A 120 3.12 3.30 20.11
CA ASP A 120 3.34 3.97 21.38
C ASP A 120 2.32 3.53 22.41
N GLU A 121 2.65 3.62 23.70
CA GLU A 121 1.72 3.29 24.77
C GLU A 121 1.71 4.45 25.79
N VAL A 122 0.54 5.03 25.98
CA VAL A 122 0.32 6.13 26.93
C VAL A 122 -0.79 5.71 27.89
N GLU A 123 -0.49 5.67 29.18
CA GLU A 123 -1.46 5.32 30.22
C GLU A 123 -2.20 3.99 29.95
N GLY A 124 -1.50 2.98 29.44
CA GLY A 124 -2.05 1.66 29.12
C GLY A 124 -2.86 1.59 27.80
N THR A 125 -3.01 2.72 27.10
CA THR A 125 -3.64 2.77 25.79
C THR A 125 -2.56 2.75 24.70
N LYS A 126 -2.69 1.82 23.76
CA LYS A 126 -1.77 1.71 22.61
C LYS A 126 -2.22 2.63 21.48
N TYR A 127 -1.26 3.30 20.89
CA TYR A 127 -1.44 4.23 19.78
C TYR A 127 -0.57 3.82 18.59
N LEU A 128 -1.01 4.21 17.40
CA LEU A 128 -0.23 4.16 16.18
C LEU A 128 0.18 5.59 15.83
N GLU A 129 1.48 5.79 15.65
CA GLU A 129 2.03 7.01 15.08
C GLU A 129 2.16 6.83 13.58
N MET A 130 1.80 7.85 12.82
CA MET A 130 1.78 7.75 11.37
C MET A 130 2.10 9.06 10.68
N ILE A 131 2.58 8.95 9.46
CA ILE A 131 2.74 10.05 8.52
C ILE A 131 1.68 9.89 7.44
N LEU A 132 0.86 10.92 7.26
CA LEU A 132 -0.05 11.06 6.13
C LEU A 132 0.60 11.90 5.06
N ALA A 133 0.40 11.50 3.81
CA ALA A 133 0.79 12.27 2.64
C ALA A 133 -0.38 12.47 1.68
N ALA A 134 -0.43 13.65 1.08
CA ALA A 134 -1.36 13.99 0.01
C ALA A 134 -0.62 14.67 -1.14
N ILE A 135 -1.04 14.40 -2.36
CA ILE A 135 -0.53 15.05 -3.57
C ILE A 135 -1.65 15.19 -4.60
N PRO A 136 -1.73 16.28 -5.39
CA PRO A 136 -2.72 16.42 -6.44
C PRO A 136 -2.63 15.29 -7.49
N ASN A 137 -3.79 14.77 -7.90
CA ASN A 137 -3.89 13.70 -8.88
C ASN A 137 -3.23 14.06 -10.23
N ASN A 138 -3.37 15.31 -10.66
CA ASN A 138 -2.78 15.79 -11.91
C ASN A 138 -1.25 15.70 -11.89
N GLU A 139 -0.61 16.05 -10.76
CA GLU A 139 0.84 15.98 -10.59
C GLU A 139 1.35 14.55 -10.74
N VAL A 140 0.73 13.64 -9.98
CA VAL A 140 1.10 12.21 -10.01
C VAL A 140 0.89 11.62 -11.40
N ASN A 141 -0.25 11.91 -12.03
CA ASN A 141 -0.56 11.35 -13.35
C ASN A 141 0.41 11.85 -14.42
N LYS A 142 0.79 13.13 -14.39
CA LYS A 142 1.77 13.69 -15.32
C LYS A 142 3.15 13.06 -15.18
N ILE A 143 3.63 12.90 -13.95
CA ILE A 143 4.91 12.23 -13.69
C ILE A 143 4.88 10.78 -14.19
N ILE A 144 3.78 10.06 -13.93
CA ILE A 144 3.61 8.68 -14.42
C ILE A 144 3.56 8.62 -15.95
N GLU A 145 2.92 9.60 -16.59
CA GLU A 145 2.88 9.72 -18.04
C GLU A 145 4.30 9.88 -18.63
N VAL A 146 5.08 10.81 -18.09
CA VAL A 146 6.49 11.00 -18.47
C VAL A 146 7.30 9.72 -18.29
N LEU A 147 7.18 9.03 -17.16
CA LEU A 147 7.87 7.75 -16.95
C LEU A 147 7.40 6.67 -17.94
N GLY A 148 6.12 6.72 -18.33
CA GLY A 148 5.52 5.85 -19.32
C GLY A 148 6.09 6.02 -20.73
N GLU A 149 6.48 7.25 -21.15
CA GLU A 149 7.16 7.54 -22.42
C GLU A 149 8.44 6.69 -22.57
N PHE A 150 9.13 6.45 -21.45
CA PHE A 150 10.35 5.62 -21.38
C PHE A 150 10.07 4.14 -21.08
N LYS A 151 8.81 3.71 -21.14
CA LYS A 151 8.37 2.33 -20.83
C LYS A 151 8.77 1.88 -19.41
N LEU A 152 8.81 2.81 -18.48
CA LEU A 152 9.06 2.55 -17.07
C LEU A 152 7.74 2.24 -16.38
N ASN A 153 7.78 1.30 -15.43
CA ASN A 153 6.62 0.85 -14.65
C ASN A 153 6.79 1.31 -13.20
N VAL A 154 6.01 2.30 -12.79
CA VAL A 154 6.03 2.81 -11.41
C VAL A 154 5.32 1.80 -10.51
N GLU A 155 6.04 1.23 -9.55
CA GLU A 155 5.49 0.29 -8.58
C GLU A 155 5.03 0.98 -7.30
N ILE A 156 5.81 1.96 -6.83
CA ILE A 156 5.56 2.70 -5.59
C ILE A 156 5.86 4.16 -5.84
N ILE A 157 5.08 5.05 -5.22
CA ILE A 157 5.38 6.47 -5.08
C ILE A 157 5.49 6.76 -3.59
N ASP A 158 6.69 7.13 -3.18
CA ASP A 158 7.10 7.38 -1.81
C ASP A 158 7.35 8.87 -1.56
N THR A 159 7.59 9.27 -0.31
CA THR A 159 7.95 10.63 0.06
C THR A 159 9.35 10.69 0.67
N LEU A 160 9.97 11.86 0.61
CA LEU A 160 11.27 12.10 1.19
C LEU A 160 11.31 11.80 2.71
N ALA A 161 10.35 12.36 3.43
CA ALA A 161 10.30 12.22 4.89
C ALA A 161 10.18 10.77 5.36
N THR A 162 9.35 9.95 4.71
CA THR A 162 9.23 8.52 5.04
C THR A 162 10.48 7.74 4.64
N SER A 163 11.12 8.13 3.55
CA SER A 163 12.40 7.56 3.11
C SER A 163 13.49 7.78 4.16
N TYR A 164 13.69 9.01 4.61
CA TYR A 164 14.65 9.34 5.65
C TYR A 164 14.36 8.65 6.97
N LEU A 165 13.09 8.61 7.39
CA LEU A 165 12.72 7.93 8.62
C LEU A 165 13.12 6.45 8.63
N ARG A 166 12.99 5.76 7.48
CA ARG A 166 13.41 4.35 7.39
C ARG A 166 14.92 4.18 7.53
N ILE A 167 15.69 5.13 7.05
CA ILE A 167 17.14 5.18 7.21
C ILE A 167 17.49 5.40 8.69
N LEU A 168 16.86 6.39 9.32
CA LEU A 168 17.11 6.71 10.72
C LEU A 168 16.86 5.51 11.63
N LYS A 169 15.87 4.69 11.32
CA LYS A 169 15.59 3.44 12.05
C LYS A 169 16.68 2.37 11.94
N ILE A 170 17.47 2.38 10.87
CA ILE A 170 18.62 1.48 10.75
C ILE A 170 19.79 1.97 11.58
N ILE A 171 20.02 3.27 11.59
CA ILE A 171 21.16 3.89 12.28
C ILE A 171 20.89 4.24 13.75
N GLU A 172 19.67 3.96 14.23
CA GLU A 172 19.25 4.11 15.65
C GLU A 172 19.39 5.53 16.22
N TYR A 173 19.33 6.57 15.37
CA TYR A 173 19.26 7.95 15.85
C TYR A 173 17.83 8.33 16.23
N LYS A 174 17.67 9.06 17.35
CA LYS A 174 16.36 9.41 17.90
C LYS A 174 15.93 10.83 17.60
N ASP A 175 16.77 11.82 17.90
CA ASP A 175 16.44 13.23 17.79
C ASP A 175 17.38 13.87 16.76
N ILE A 176 16.93 13.97 15.51
CA ILE A 176 17.77 14.43 14.40
C ILE A 176 17.00 15.37 13.48
N MET A 177 17.68 16.38 12.99
CA MET A 177 17.22 17.23 11.89
C MET A 177 17.97 16.84 10.62
N ILE A 178 17.22 16.63 9.55
CA ILE A 178 17.77 16.47 8.19
C ILE A 178 17.42 17.71 7.39
N ALA A 179 18.44 18.36 6.85
CA ALA A 179 18.32 19.48 5.92
C ALA A 179 18.72 19.03 4.51
N ASN A 180 17.75 18.89 3.62
CA ASN A 180 18.01 18.60 2.22
C ASN A 180 18.05 19.90 1.43
N ILE A 181 19.23 20.22 0.90
CA ILE A 181 19.51 21.50 0.25
C ILE A 181 19.59 21.33 -1.27
N GLY A 182 18.57 21.82 -1.97
CA GLY A 182 18.46 21.84 -3.44
C GLY A 182 18.70 23.21 -4.06
N ASP A 183 18.44 23.32 -5.37
CA ASP A 183 18.62 24.57 -6.13
C ASP A 183 17.56 25.63 -5.75
N TYR A 184 16.33 25.25 -5.42
CA TYR A 184 15.23 26.16 -5.17
C TYR A 184 14.74 26.21 -3.73
N GLY A 185 15.37 25.48 -2.85
CA GLY A 185 15.00 25.50 -1.45
C GLY A 185 15.68 24.43 -0.61
N THR A 186 15.42 24.50 0.66
CA THR A 186 15.90 23.55 1.66
C THR A 186 14.71 22.93 2.34
N VAL A 187 14.58 21.61 2.24
CA VAL A 187 13.57 20.85 2.97
C VAL A 187 14.14 20.44 4.32
N ILE A 188 13.40 20.74 5.37
CA ILE A 188 13.76 20.42 6.74
C ILE A 188 12.80 19.39 7.29
N ASP A 189 13.35 18.25 7.69
CA ASP A 189 12.65 17.21 8.42
C ASP A 189 13.26 17.05 9.82
N ILE A 190 12.46 17.22 10.85
CA ILE A 190 12.86 16.94 12.24
C ILE A 190 12.20 15.65 12.67
N TYR A 191 13.01 14.71 13.09
CA TYR A 191 12.59 13.43 13.64
C TYR A 191 12.86 13.36 15.12
N LYS A 192 11.93 12.79 15.87
CA LYS A 192 12.02 12.54 17.29
C LYS A 192 11.46 11.15 17.62
N ASP A 193 12.25 10.31 18.27
CA ASP A 193 11.82 8.98 18.71
C ASP A 193 11.16 8.15 17.60
N ASP A 194 11.81 8.05 16.44
CA ASP A 194 11.30 7.34 15.24
C ASP A 194 10.03 7.95 14.62
N LYS A 195 9.73 9.22 14.87
CA LYS A 195 8.54 9.93 14.40
C LYS A 195 8.94 11.20 13.65
N LEU A 196 8.20 11.56 12.62
CA LEU A 196 8.31 12.87 12.01
C LEU A 196 7.64 13.90 12.93
N PHE A 197 8.44 14.77 13.53
CA PHE A 197 7.94 15.86 14.37
C PHE A 197 7.50 17.05 13.51
N MET A 198 8.31 17.40 12.51
CA MET A 198 8.05 18.56 11.64
C MET A 198 8.64 18.32 10.26
N HIS A 199 7.92 18.83 9.27
CA HIS A 199 8.35 18.92 7.86
C HIS A 199 8.09 20.36 7.40
N ASP A 200 9.10 21.01 6.87
CA ASP A 200 9.00 22.38 6.38
C ASP A 200 9.91 22.61 5.16
N ASN A 201 9.63 23.64 4.40
CA ASN A 201 10.38 24.01 3.22
C ASN A 201 10.78 25.49 3.25
N ILE A 202 12.08 25.74 3.24
CA ILE A 202 12.68 27.08 3.19
C ILE A 202 12.96 27.43 1.72
N PRO A 203 12.22 28.33 1.08
CA PRO A 203 12.32 28.62 -0.34
C PRO A 203 13.47 29.61 -0.65
N ILE A 204 14.68 29.33 -0.17
CA ILE A 204 15.88 30.13 -0.41
C ILE A 204 16.76 29.40 -1.40
N LYS A 205 16.99 30.03 -2.55
CA LYS A 205 17.87 29.49 -3.62
C LYS A 205 19.32 29.84 -3.32
N ILE A 206 20.23 28.85 -3.43
CA ILE A 206 21.68 29.09 -3.38
C ILE A 206 22.18 29.39 -4.78
N THR A 207 22.93 30.49 -4.94
CA THR A 207 23.62 30.89 -6.18
C THR A 207 25.06 31.23 -5.89
N ASP A 208 25.95 31.04 -6.85
CA ASP A 208 27.39 31.29 -6.68
C ASP A 208 27.69 32.72 -6.29
N GLU A 209 26.91 33.70 -6.81
CA GLU A 209 27.11 35.14 -6.55
C GLU A 209 26.76 35.55 -5.10
N ASN A 210 25.83 34.84 -4.45
CA ASN A 210 25.29 35.20 -3.13
C ASN A 210 25.35 34.06 -2.13
N SER A 211 26.21 33.06 -2.34
CA SER A 211 26.24 31.81 -1.55
C SER A 211 26.38 32.06 -0.05
N VAL A 212 27.23 32.98 0.40
CA VAL A 212 27.43 33.30 1.81
C VAL A 212 26.19 33.88 2.47
N TYR A 213 25.55 34.86 1.80
CA TYR A 213 24.33 35.50 2.32
C TYR A 213 23.16 34.50 2.39
N GLN A 214 22.96 33.76 1.34
CA GLN A 214 21.89 32.77 1.25
C GLN A 214 22.09 31.64 2.26
N SER A 215 23.32 31.13 2.41
CA SER A 215 23.67 30.14 3.41
C SER A 215 23.39 30.62 4.83
N SER A 216 23.72 31.90 5.12
CA SER A 216 23.43 32.53 6.42
C SER A 216 21.93 32.68 6.65
N SER A 217 21.18 33.03 5.60
CA SER A 217 19.72 33.15 5.67
C SER A 217 19.06 31.78 5.90
N ILE A 218 19.50 30.73 5.19
CA ILE A 218 19.03 29.35 5.43
C ILE A 218 19.33 28.93 6.88
N ALA A 219 20.56 29.15 7.36
CA ALA A 219 20.93 28.81 8.74
C ALA A 219 20.06 29.56 9.78
N SER A 220 19.72 30.84 9.51
CA SER A 220 18.83 31.61 10.36
C SER A 220 17.41 31.07 10.40
N GLU A 221 16.83 30.73 9.26
CA GLU A 221 15.50 30.11 9.17
C GLU A 221 15.47 28.75 9.87
N VAL A 222 16.49 27.92 9.62
CA VAL A 222 16.63 26.62 10.30
C VAL A 222 16.74 26.79 11.82
N ASN A 223 17.43 27.85 12.28
CA ASN A 223 17.50 28.16 13.72
C ASN A 223 16.11 28.55 14.28
N GLY A 224 15.31 29.25 13.50
CA GLY A 224 13.91 29.52 13.86
C GLY A 224 13.10 28.25 14.07
N LEU A 225 13.25 27.27 13.16
CA LEU A 225 12.59 25.97 13.26
C LEU A 225 13.12 25.16 14.46
N MET A 226 14.42 25.22 14.73
CA MET A 226 15.04 24.62 15.92
C MET A 226 14.51 25.20 17.22
N ASN A 227 14.37 26.53 17.29
CA ASN A 227 13.79 27.19 18.47
C ASN A 227 12.33 26.78 18.67
N TYR A 228 11.55 26.67 17.59
CA TYR A 228 10.19 26.14 17.65
C TYR A 228 10.18 24.69 18.17
N TYR A 229 11.03 23.82 17.61
CA TYR A 229 11.18 22.44 18.10
C TYR A 229 11.53 22.40 19.59
N SER A 230 12.54 23.15 20.01
CA SER A 230 12.99 23.21 21.40
C SER A 230 11.86 23.69 22.34
N SER A 231 11.10 24.72 21.95
CA SER A 231 9.97 25.20 22.73
C SER A 231 8.89 24.15 22.96
N ARG A 232 8.68 23.26 21.99
CA ARG A 232 7.72 22.16 22.07
C ARG A 232 8.31 20.89 22.71
N ASN A 233 9.62 20.85 22.92
CA ASN A 233 10.36 19.71 23.44
C ASN A 233 11.07 20.02 24.79
N PHE A 234 10.41 20.80 25.65
CA PHE A 234 10.90 21.12 27.00
C PHE A 234 12.32 21.71 27.03
N GLY A 235 12.67 22.53 26.05
CA GLY A 235 13.98 23.16 25.93
C GLY A 235 15.09 22.27 25.36
N LYS A 236 14.79 21.03 24.98
CA LYS A 236 15.77 20.14 24.35
C LYS A 236 15.93 20.48 22.87
N SER A 237 17.18 20.49 22.41
CA SER A 237 17.54 20.59 20.99
C SER A 237 17.61 19.17 20.37
N VAL A 238 17.72 19.10 19.05
CA VAL A 238 18.11 17.85 18.37
C VAL A 238 19.54 17.48 18.71
N ASP A 239 19.85 16.19 18.69
CA ASP A 239 21.19 15.68 18.98
C ASP A 239 22.14 16.02 17.81
N ARG A 240 21.64 15.97 16.58
CA ARG A 240 22.43 16.18 15.35
C ARG A 240 21.64 16.90 14.29
N ILE A 241 22.39 17.63 13.44
CA ILE A 241 21.89 18.24 12.20
C ILE A 241 22.68 17.60 11.06
N VAL A 242 21.95 17.01 10.11
CA VAL A 242 22.52 16.35 8.94
C VAL A 242 22.16 17.12 7.69
N THR A 243 23.15 17.50 6.90
CA THR A 243 22.93 18.10 5.59
C THR A 243 23.02 17.06 4.51
N VAL A 244 22.04 17.04 3.60
CA VAL A 244 21.96 16.16 2.44
C VAL A 244 21.56 16.97 1.20
N GLY A 245 21.60 16.36 0.03
CA GLY A 245 21.24 17.01 -1.23
C GLY A 245 22.44 17.69 -1.91
N LYS A 246 22.16 18.45 -2.94
CA LYS A 246 23.17 19.03 -3.86
C LYS A 246 24.19 19.92 -3.16
N TYR A 247 23.74 20.74 -2.21
CA TYR A 247 24.59 21.72 -1.52
C TYR A 247 25.03 21.27 -0.12
N ALA A 248 24.85 19.99 0.23
CA ALA A 248 25.22 19.45 1.55
C ALA A 248 26.68 19.76 1.94
N TYR A 249 27.59 19.76 0.97
CA TYR A 249 29.03 20.02 1.14
C TYR A 249 29.46 21.43 0.74
N ASN A 250 28.50 22.34 0.48
CA ASN A 250 28.83 23.73 0.21
C ASN A 250 29.51 24.36 1.44
N LYS A 251 30.71 24.90 1.25
CA LYS A 251 31.56 25.42 2.34
C LYS A 251 30.88 26.56 3.11
N ASP A 252 30.21 27.48 2.39
CA ASP A 252 29.56 28.63 2.99
C ASP A 252 28.39 28.19 3.86
N LEU A 253 27.61 27.21 3.37
CA LEU A 253 26.51 26.63 4.10
C LEU A 253 26.98 25.90 5.38
N VAL A 254 27.97 25.01 5.24
CA VAL A 254 28.54 24.27 6.37
C VAL A 254 29.10 25.23 7.42
N ASN A 255 29.76 26.30 7.01
CA ASN A 255 30.28 27.34 7.91
C ASN A 255 29.13 28.10 8.58
N ALA A 256 28.09 28.48 7.83
CA ALA A 256 26.93 29.18 8.39
C ALA A 256 26.21 28.31 9.45
N PHE A 257 26.02 27.02 9.19
CA PHE A 257 25.45 26.10 10.15
C PHE A 257 26.32 25.95 11.39
N LYS A 258 27.64 25.79 11.24
CA LYS A 258 28.60 25.70 12.36
C LYS A 258 28.62 26.96 13.23
N MET A 259 28.36 28.12 12.65
CA MET A 259 28.28 29.39 13.39
C MET A 259 27.00 29.52 14.24
N VAL A 260 25.91 28.94 13.79
CA VAL A 260 24.57 29.10 14.37
C VAL A 260 24.26 27.98 15.37
N PHE A 261 24.69 26.75 15.09
CA PHE A 261 24.30 25.57 15.87
C PHE A 261 25.40 25.05 16.77
N SER A 262 25.04 24.82 18.04
CA SER A 262 25.86 24.12 19.02
C SER A 262 25.78 22.60 18.91
N SER A 263 24.76 22.09 18.18
CA SER A 263 24.60 20.66 17.92
C SER A 263 25.71 20.14 17.03
N GLU A 264 26.06 18.87 17.18
CA GLU A 264 27.05 18.26 16.32
C GLU A 264 26.53 18.24 14.86
N LEU A 265 27.21 18.98 13.99
CA LEU A 265 26.89 19.00 12.59
C LEU A 265 27.55 17.81 11.88
N VAL A 266 26.75 16.97 11.27
CA VAL A 266 27.19 15.86 10.43
C VAL A 266 26.88 16.22 8.97
N THR A 267 27.91 16.35 8.17
CA THR A 267 27.77 16.53 6.72
C THR A 267 27.63 15.17 6.08
N GLY A 268 26.44 14.88 5.57
CA GLY A 268 26.13 13.60 4.95
C GLY A 268 25.82 12.49 5.97
N LEU A 269 25.16 11.47 5.47
CA LEU A 269 24.79 10.27 6.24
C LEU A 269 25.73 9.09 5.94
N GLU A 270 26.75 9.28 5.10
CA GLU A 270 27.63 8.23 4.56
C GLU A 270 28.38 7.45 5.62
N ASN A 271 28.72 8.10 6.73
CA ASN A 271 29.40 7.45 7.86
C ASN A 271 28.47 6.58 8.71
N LEU A 272 27.16 6.61 8.41
CA LEU A 272 26.12 5.96 9.16
C LEU A 272 25.60 4.70 8.46
N PHE A 273 26.07 4.42 7.22
CA PHE A 273 25.60 3.27 6.43
C PHE A 273 26.72 2.28 6.13
N ASP A 274 26.38 1.01 6.23
CA ASP A 274 27.20 -0.05 5.66
C ASP A 274 26.81 -0.26 4.17
N ILE A 275 27.42 0.54 3.31
CA ILE A 275 27.37 0.34 1.86
C ILE A 275 28.36 -0.77 1.53
N ASP A 276 28.01 -1.64 0.58
CA ASP A 276 28.88 -2.74 0.15
C ASP A 276 30.26 -2.20 -0.22
N GLU A 277 31.32 -2.75 0.38
CA GLU A 277 32.71 -2.28 0.21
C GLU A 277 33.17 -2.25 -1.26
N SER A 278 32.57 -3.10 -2.11
CA SER A 278 32.80 -3.08 -3.56
C SER A 278 32.38 -1.76 -4.23
N LEU A 279 31.57 -0.95 -3.56
CA LEU A 279 31.03 0.32 -4.05
C LEU A 279 31.69 1.53 -3.40
N LYS A 280 32.33 1.38 -2.23
CA LYS A 280 33.03 2.47 -1.52
C LYS A 280 34.16 3.09 -2.35
N GLY A 281 34.73 2.34 -3.31
CA GLY A 281 35.76 2.84 -4.21
C GLY A 281 35.24 3.64 -5.43
N ASN A 282 33.92 3.63 -5.69
CA ASN A 282 33.30 4.21 -6.88
C ASN A 282 32.29 5.33 -6.57
N ILE A 283 32.04 5.62 -5.30
CA ILE A 283 31.05 6.62 -4.86
C ILE A 283 31.77 7.59 -3.93
N ASP A 284 31.84 8.87 -4.36
CA ASP A 284 32.33 9.93 -3.50
C ASP A 284 31.34 10.23 -2.37
N GLU A 285 31.82 10.66 -1.21
CA GLU A 285 30.98 11.01 -0.06
C GLU A 285 29.90 12.05 -0.42
N SER A 286 30.26 13.03 -1.24
CA SER A 286 29.30 14.03 -1.75
C SER A 286 28.18 13.44 -2.58
N GLU A 287 28.44 12.35 -3.31
CA GLU A 287 27.44 11.67 -4.13
C GLU A 287 26.48 10.83 -3.30
N ILE A 288 26.92 10.32 -2.12
CA ILE A 288 26.03 9.59 -1.20
C ILE A 288 24.94 10.53 -0.69
N SER A 289 25.27 11.79 -0.42
CA SER A 289 24.27 12.78 0.02
C SER A 289 23.14 13.00 -0.98
N LEU A 290 23.39 12.72 -2.28
CA LEU A 290 22.41 12.84 -3.36
C LEU A 290 21.52 11.59 -3.55
N ILE A 291 21.86 10.47 -2.90
CA ILE A 291 21.13 9.20 -3.07
C ILE A 291 20.52 8.67 -1.77
N VAL A 292 20.65 9.40 -0.68
CA VAL A 292 20.15 8.98 0.64
C VAL A 292 18.66 8.63 0.61
N ASP A 293 17.87 9.42 -0.10
CA ASP A 293 16.46 9.18 -0.32
C ASP A 293 16.19 7.89 -1.12
N ALA A 294 17.00 7.63 -2.15
CA ALA A 294 16.92 6.37 -2.89
C ALA A 294 17.25 5.16 -2.00
N LEU A 295 18.23 5.30 -1.09
CA LEU A 295 18.54 4.26 -0.10
C LEU A 295 17.35 4.00 0.82
N GLY A 296 16.72 5.05 1.32
CA GLY A 296 15.50 4.90 2.14
C GLY A 296 14.34 4.28 1.38
N CYS A 297 14.19 4.59 0.09
CA CYS A 297 13.21 3.95 -0.78
C CYS A 297 13.53 2.46 -1.02
N MET A 298 14.80 2.05 -1.01
CA MET A 298 15.18 0.62 -1.09
C MET A 298 14.68 -0.19 0.11
N LEU A 299 14.45 0.47 1.24
CA LEU A 299 13.94 -0.13 2.47
C LEU A 299 12.41 -0.24 2.50
N ASN A 300 11.71 0.37 1.54
CA ASN A 300 10.26 0.31 1.47
C ASN A 300 9.80 -1.16 1.25
N GLY A 301 8.97 -1.66 2.16
CA GLY A 301 8.50 -3.05 2.15
C GLY A 301 9.46 -4.07 2.77
N GLU A 302 10.67 -3.67 3.19
CA GLU A 302 11.71 -4.59 3.67
C GLU A 302 11.77 -4.70 5.21
N SER A 303 11.29 -3.70 5.95
CA SER A 303 11.28 -3.73 7.41
C SER A 303 10.09 -4.53 7.96
N LYS A 304 10.34 -5.37 8.97
CA LYS A 304 9.27 -6.07 9.71
C LYS A 304 8.56 -5.17 10.74
N LYS A 305 9.17 -4.04 11.10
CA LYS A 305 8.66 -3.10 12.11
C LYS A 305 7.58 -2.16 11.57
N VAL A 306 7.44 -2.05 10.26
CA VAL A 306 6.47 -1.17 9.62
C VAL A 306 5.25 -1.97 9.16
N CYS A 307 4.07 -1.58 9.66
CA CYS A 307 2.82 -2.28 9.38
C CYS A 307 2.19 -1.88 8.04
N HIS A 308 2.39 -0.64 7.62
CA HIS A 308 1.86 -0.07 6.38
C HIS A 308 2.87 0.92 5.82
N TYR A 309 3.20 0.78 4.54
CA TYR A 309 4.20 1.62 3.87
C TYR A 309 3.54 2.70 3.02
N MET A 310 4.22 3.85 2.94
CA MET A 310 3.84 4.95 2.06
C MET A 310 3.76 4.48 0.61
N ASN A 311 2.65 4.79 -0.06
CA ASN A 311 2.52 4.60 -1.50
C ASN A 311 1.44 5.52 -2.07
N LEU A 312 1.83 6.62 -2.68
CA LEU A 312 0.98 7.61 -3.34
C LEU A 312 0.60 7.21 -4.79
N LEU A 313 0.76 5.94 -5.16
CA LEU A 313 0.29 5.49 -6.47
C LEU A 313 -1.24 5.55 -6.53
N PRO A 314 -1.86 6.11 -7.59
CA PRO A 314 -3.31 6.19 -7.75
C PRO A 314 -4.01 4.82 -7.62
N LYS A 315 -5.20 4.80 -7.03
CA LYS A 315 -5.97 3.57 -6.74
C LYS A 315 -6.19 2.69 -7.98
N ASN A 316 -6.48 3.30 -9.13
CA ASN A 316 -6.66 2.61 -10.41
C ASN A 316 -5.39 1.85 -10.85
N LEU A 317 -4.20 2.45 -10.64
CA LEU A 317 -2.92 1.82 -10.97
C LEU A 317 -2.55 0.75 -9.94
N LYS A 318 -2.79 0.97 -8.64
CA LYS A 318 -2.64 -0.07 -7.61
C LYS A 318 -3.48 -1.31 -7.93
N LEU A 319 -4.74 -1.11 -8.34
CA LEU A 319 -5.62 -2.21 -8.75
C LEU A 319 -5.12 -2.92 -10.01
N LYS A 320 -4.61 -2.17 -11.00
CA LYS A 320 -4.01 -2.73 -12.21
C LYS A 320 -2.77 -3.58 -11.90
N GLN A 321 -1.90 -3.10 -11.02
CA GLN A 321 -0.73 -3.85 -10.55
C GLN A 321 -1.14 -5.12 -9.80
N ARG A 322 -2.06 -5.02 -8.85
CA ARG A 322 -2.57 -6.18 -8.11
C ARG A 322 -3.17 -7.23 -9.04
N ARG A 323 -3.95 -6.81 -10.04
CA ARG A 323 -4.48 -7.74 -11.07
C ARG A 323 -3.35 -8.40 -11.86
N LYS A 324 -2.30 -7.65 -12.24
CA LYS A 324 -1.13 -8.18 -12.94
C LYS A 324 -0.37 -9.21 -12.10
N GLU A 325 -0.17 -8.92 -10.81
CA GLU A 325 0.46 -9.85 -9.86
C GLU A 325 -0.37 -11.12 -9.67
N ILE A 326 -1.68 -10.98 -9.49
CA ILE A 326 -2.59 -12.13 -9.36
C ILE A 326 -2.52 -12.98 -10.63
N ARG A 327 -2.63 -12.36 -11.82
CA ARG A 327 -2.47 -13.08 -13.09
C ARG A 327 -1.14 -13.81 -13.16
N ARG A 328 -0.02 -13.15 -12.81
CA ARG A 328 1.31 -13.79 -12.79
C ARG A 328 1.34 -14.97 -11.83
N LYS A 329 0.79 -14.83 -10.62
CA LYS A 329 0.70 -15.94 -9.65
C LYS A 329 -0.16 -17.08 -10.19
N VAL A 330 -1.28 -16.78 -10.84
CA VAL A 330 -2.15 -17.77 -11.49
C VAL A 330 -1.41 -18.48 -12.63
N TYR A 331 -0.68 -17.74 -13.48
CA TYR A 331 0.12 -18.34 -14.55
C TYR A 331 1.23 -19.26 -14.04
N ILE A 332 1.84 -18.92 -12.90
CA ILE A 332 2.87 -19.77 -12.26
C ILE A 332 2.23 -20.97 -11.56
N ALA A 333 1.07 -20.80 -10.93
CA ALA A 333 0.37 -21.85 -10.20
C ALA A 333 -0.37 -22.83 -11.13
N SER A 334 -0.86 -22.35 -12.31
CA SER A 334 -1.66 -23.18 -13.23
C SER A 334 -0.92 -24.44 -13.72
N PRO A 335 0.37 -24.41 -14.13
CA PRO A 335 1.06 -25.65 -14.53
C PRO A 335 1.27 -26.59 -13.34
N ILE A 336 1.49 -26.04 -12.13
CA ILE A 336 1.65 -26.88 -10.91
C ILE A 336 0.34 -27.58 -10.59
N ILE A 337 -0.79 -26.88 -10.70
CA ILE A 337 -2.13 -27.46 -10.50
C ILE A 337 -2.42 -28.50 -11.58
N LEU A 338 -2.08 -28.21 -12.84
CA LEU A 338 -2.23 -29.19 -13.93
C LEU A 338 -1.38 -30.44 -13.73
N ILE A 339 -0.13 -30.29 -13.26
CA ILE A 339 0.74 -31.41 -12.93
C ILE A 339 0.17 -32.21 -11.75
N LEU A 340 -0.31 -31.53 -10.70
CA LEU A 340 -0.97 -32.16 -9.55
C LEU A 340 -2.25 -32.91 -9.94
N MET A 341 -3.01 -32.43 -10.92
CA MET A 341 -4.17 -33.13 -11.47
C MET A 341 -3.79 -34.25 -12.41
N ALA A 342 -2.66 -34.14 -13.15
CA ALA A 342 -2.18 -35.17 -14.05
C ALA A 342 -1.58 -36.37 -13.30
N ILE A 343 -0.96 -36.17 -12.13
CA ILE A 343 -0.37 -37.24 -11.33
C ILE A 343 -1.39 -38.32 -10.97
N PRO A 344 -2.56 -38.06 -10.38
CA PRO A 344 -3.55 -39.07 -10.09
C PRO A 344 -4.13 -39.70 -11.36
N TYR A 345 -4.23 -38.94 -12.46
CA TYR A 345 -4.66 -39.49 -13.76
C TYR A 345 -3.63 -40.48 -14.32
N ILE A 346 -2.35 -40.13 -14.29
CA ILE A 346 -1.25 -41.03 -14.72
C ILE A 346 -1.14 -42.22 -13.79
N ALA A 347 -1.25 -42.03 -12.47
CA ALA A 347 -1.26 -43.10 -11.50
C ALA A 347 -2.46 -44.04 -11.72
N MET A 348 -3.62 -43.49 -12.03
CA MET A 348 -4.82 -44.25 -12.32
C MET A 348 -4.69 -44.97 -13.66
N ASP A 349 -4.10 -44.37 -14.70
CA ASP A 349 -3.79 -45.01 -15.97
C ASP A 349 -2.75 -46.16 -15.81
N TYR A 350 -1.75 -45.90 -14.95
CA TYR A 350 -0.75 -46.94 -14.62
C TYR A 350 -1.39 -48.11 -13.85
N VAL A 351 -2.26 -47.83 -12.86
CA VAL A 351 -3.01 -48.87 -12.11
C VAL A 351 -3.95 -49.61 -13.07
N ILE A 352 -4.69 -48.88 -13.92
CA ILE A 352 -5.59 -49.47 -14.93
C ILE A 352 -4.80 -50.35 -15.91
N LYS A 353 -3.63 -49.90 -16.39
CA LYS A 353 -2.79 -50.69 -17.27
C LYS A 353 -2.20 -51.90 -16.58
N ASN A 354 -1.85 -51.78 -15.31
CA ASN A 354 -1.34 -52.92 -14.51
C ASN A 354 -2.46 -53.89 -14.18
N GLU A 355 -3.66 -53.38 -13.84
CA GLU A 355 -4.84 -54.24 -13.66
C GLU A 355 -5.32 -54.86 -14.96
N LYS A 356 -5.24 -54.14 -16.11
CA LYS A 356 -5.48 -54.75 -17.42
C LYS A 356 -4.52 -55.88 -17.73
N LYS A 357 -3.22 -55.71 -17.45
CA LYS A 357 -2.25 -56.80 -17.59
C LYS A 357 -2.57 -58.01 -16.67
N GLN A 358 -3.03 -57.73 -15.46
CA GLN A 358 -3.48 -58.80 -14.57
C GLN A 358 -4.80 -59.40 -15.03
N LEU A 359 -5.74 -58.59 -15.57
CA LEU A 359 -6.98 -59.05 -16.16
C LEU A 359 -6.73 -59.87 -17.47
N ASP A 360 -5.79 -59.46 -18.33
CA ASP A 360 -5.40 -60.23 -19.51
C ASP A 360 -4.79 -61.54 -19.12
N ASN A 361 -3.96 -61.59 -18.07
CA ASN A 361 -3.43 -62.83 -17.50
C ASN A 361 -4.53 -63.68 -16.80
N LEU A 362 -5.54 -63.02 -16.21
CA LEU A 362 -6.68 -63.74 -15.63
C LEU A 362 -7.64 -64.20 -16.74
N ASN A 363 -7.89 -63.37 -17.77
CA ASN A 363 -8.74 -63.74 -18.91
C ASN A 363 -8.15 -64.94 -19.69
N PHE A 364 -6.83 -65.02 -19.79
CA PHE A 364 -6.18 -66.21 -20.31
C PHE A 364 -6.44 -67.48 -19.45
N LYS A 365 -6.66 -67.28 -18.14
CA LYS A 365 -7.09 -68.34 -17.19
C LYS A 365 -8.61 -68.52 -17.14
N ILE A 366 -9.40 -67.49 -17.54
CA ILE A 366 -10.86 -67.44 -17.45
C ILE A 366 -11.57 -67.89 -18.74
N THR A 367 -10.87 -67.99 -19.88
CA THR A 367 -11.41 -68.64 -21.06
C THR A 367 -11.87 -70.11 -20.79
N GLN A 368 -11.73 -70.52 -19.55
CA GLN A 368 -12.19 -71.90 -19.15
C GLN A 368 -13.45 -71.88 -18.24
N THR A 369 -14.10 -70.74 -17.98
CA THR A 369 -15.30 -70.80 -17.14
C THR A 369 -16.31 -69.67 -17.44
N GLU A 370 -17.39 -69.98 -18.14
CA GLU A 370 -18.54 -69.10 -18.54
C GLU A 370 -19.35 -68.43 -17.40
N LEU A 371 -18.93 -68.61 -16.17
CA LEU A 371 -19.68 -68.12 -14.98
C LEU A 371 -19.28 -66.72 -14.48
N LYS A 372 -18.26 -66.06 -15.08
CA LYS A 372 -17.78 -64.77 -14.57
C LYS A 372 -18.22 -63.54 -15.40
N GLU A 373 -18.76 -63.71 -16.58
CA GLU A 373 -19.27 -62.60 -17.41
C GLU A 373 -20.40 -61.80 -16.74
N LYS A 374 -21.27 -62.51 -15.97
CA LYS A 374 -22.35 -61.85 -15.24
C LYS A 374 -21.91 -60.97 -14.06
N GLN A 375 -20.70 -61.18 -13.54
CA GLN A 375 -20.17 -60.36 -12.44
C GLN A 375 -19.55 -59.05 -12.95
N ILE A 376 -18.99 -59.03 -14.14
CA ILE A 376 -18.38 -57.83 -14.76
C ILE A 376 -19.46 -56.79 -15.14
N ASP A 377 -20.60 -57.21 -15.62
CA ASP A 377 -21.70 -56.29 -15.97
C ASP A 377 -22.35 -55.64 -14.74
N LYS A 378 -22.32 -56.31 -13.60
CA LYS A 378 -22.80 -55.74 -12.34
C LYS A 378 -21.88 -54.61 -11.84
N ILE A 379 -20.59 -54.76 -11.99
CA ILE A 379 -19.59 -53.75 -11.57
C ILE A 379 -19.61 -52.50 -12.48
N LYS A 380 -19.85 -52.69 -13.80
CA LYS A 380 -20.01 -51.55 -14.70
C LYS A 380 -21.23 -50.67 -14.37
N LYS A 381 -22.31 -51.30 -14.00
CA LYS A 381 -23.55 -50.61 -13.60
C LYS A 381 -23.37 -49.82 -12.31
N ASP A 382 -22.66 -50.39 -11.33
CA ASP A 382 -22.36 -49.71 -10.07
C ASP A 382 -21.43 -48.49 -10.24
N ILE A 383 -20.53 -48.50 -11.24
CA ILE A 383 -19.63 -47.37 -11.54
C ILE A 383 -20.39 -46.25 -12.23
N ASP A 384 -21.33 -46.54 -13.11
CA ASP A 384 -22.15 -45.51 -13.76
C ASP A 384 -23.15 -44.86 -12.80
N ASP A 385 -23.71 -45.63 -11.87
CA ASP A 385 -24.58 -45.12 -10.83
C ASP A 385 -23.82 -44.20 -9.85
N LYS A 386 -22.60 -44.51 -9.48
CA LYS A 386 -21.73 -43.64 -8.64
C LYS A 386 -21.24 -42.38 -9.37
N LYS A 387 -20.99 -42.45 -10.66
CA LYS A 387 -20.66 -41.26 -11.46
C LYS A 387 -21.82 -40.25 -11.55
N ASN A 388 -23.02 -40.75 -11.56
CA ASN A 388 -24.21 -39.90 -11.54
C ASN A 388 -24.48 -39.30 -10.14
N GLU A 389 -24.16 -40.00 -9.08
CA GLU A 389 -24.20 -39.46 -7.70
C GLU A 389 -23.18 -38.31 -7.51
N LEU A 390 -21.95 -38.45 -7.99
CA LEU A 390 -20.91 -37.39 -7.91
C LEU A 390 -21.31 -36.09 -8.65
N LYS A 391 -21.98 -36.20 -9.80
CA LYS A 391 -22.51 -35.05 -10.51
C LYS A 391 -23.61 -34.29 -9.74
N ILE A 392 -24.38 -35.01 -8.96
CA ILE A 392 -25.44 -34.40 -8.12
C ILE A 392 -24.80 -33.68 -6.93
N TYR A 393 -23.73 -34.23 -6.33
CA TYR A 393 -23.00 -33.57 -5.24
C TYR A 393 -22.31 -32.26 -5.68
N ASP A 394 -21.66 -32.24 -6.84
CA ASP A 394 -21.06 -31.03 -7.39
C ASP A 394 -22.08 -29.90 -7.68
N MET A 395 -23.30 -30.28 -8.05
CA MET A 395 -24.39 -29.32 -8.28
C MET A 395 -24.95 -28.73 -6.97
N ILE A 396 -24.89 -29.47 -5.86
CA ILE A 396 -25.37 -29.03 -4.53
C ILE A 396 -24.33 -28.12 -3.87
N LEU A 397 -23.06 -28.47 -3.91
CA LEU A 397 -21.95 -27.72 -3.30
C LEU A 397 -21.67 -26.35 -3.98
N SER A 398 -22.03 -26.19 -5.25
CA SER A 398 -21.84 -24.92 -5.98
C SER A 398 -22.85 -23.80 -5.60
N LYS A 399 -23.80 -24.06 -4.73
CA LYS A 399 -24.89 -23.13 -4.37
C LYS A 399 -25.02 -22.82 -2.87
N GLU A 400 -24.11 -23.27 -2.03
CA GLU A 400 -24.16 -22.92 -0.60
C GLU A 400 -23.66 -21.49 -0.34
N VAL A 401 -24.52 -20.71 0.29
CA VAL A 401 -24.20 -19.37 0.78
C VAL A 401 -23.42 -19.49 2.08
N THR A 402 -22.16 -19.10 2.09
CA THR A 402 -21.37 -19.04 3.32
C THR A 402 -21.67 -17.74 4.08
N TRP A 403 -22.49 -17.82 5.11
CA TRP A 403 -22.91 -16.68 5.94
C TRP A 403 -21.84 -16.24 6.94
N SER A 404 -20.96 -17.14 7.38
CA SER A 404 -19.98 -16.86 8.43
C SER A 404 -19.10 -15.63 8.16
N PRO A 405 -18.51 -15.44 6.97
CA PRO A 405 -17.70 -14.25 6.69
C PRO A 405 -18.50 -12.96 6.67
N ILE A 406 -19.76 -13.01 6.20
CA ILE A 406 -20.65 -11.84 6.15
C ILE A 406 -21.03 -11.40 7.55
N LEU A 407 -21.39 -12.35 8.42
CA LEU A 407 -21.75 -12.10 9.81
C LEU A 407 -20.54 -11.59 10.62
N ASN A 408 -19.36 -12.16 10.42
CA ASN A 408 -18.12 -11.68 11.03
C ASN A 408 -17.82 -10.24 10.61
N SER A 409 -17.99 -9.90 9.33
CA SER A 409 -17.80 -8.53 8.85
C SER A 409 -18.79 -7.53 9.46
N ILE A 410 -20.01 -7.94 9.73
CA ILE A 410 -20.98 -7.10 10.46
C ILE A 410 -20.50 -6.90 11.90
N ASP A 411 -20.08 -7.96 12.58
CA ASP A 411 -19.62 -7.93 13.97
C ASP A 411 -18.40 -7.03 14.15
N GLU A 412 -17.41 -7.14 13.28
CA GLU A 412 -16.21 -6.28 13.23
C GLU A 412 -16.53 -4.80 12.94
N SER A 413 -17.68 -4.55 12.31
CA SER A 413 -18.10 -3.18 11.97
C SER A 413 -18.85 -2.48 13.11
N ILE A 414 -19.22 -3.17 14.20
CA ILE A 414 -20.02 -2.61 15.30
C ILE A 414 -19.15 -1.74 16.22
N PRO A 415 -19.42 -0.43 16.34
CA PRO A 415 -18.74 0.42 17.33
C PRO A 415 -19.15 0.04 18.77
N THR A 416 -18.29 0.29 19.74
CA THR A 416 -18.45 -0.10 21.17
C THR A 416 -19.72 0.41 21.85
N SER A 417 -20.47 1.30 21.25
CA SER A 417 -21.70 1.89 21.81
C SER A 417 -22.92 1.70 20.88
N VAL A 418 -22.89 0.69 20.05
CA VAL A 418 -23.97 0.29 19.15
C VAL A 418 -24.32 -1.16 19.43
N ASP A 419 -25.59 -1.44 19.64
CA ASP A 419 -26.12 -2.78 19.86
C ASP A 419 -27.04 -3.17 18.69
N ILE A 420 -26.89 -4.40 18.21
CA ILE A 420 -27.83 -4.99 17.24
C ILE A 420 -28.88 -5.79 18.00
N THR A 421 -30.14 -5.47 17.78
CA THR A 421 -31.28 -6.16 18.39
C THR A 421 -31.90 -7.18 17.46
N LYS A 422 -31.80 -6.95 16.15
CA LYS A 422 -32.37 -7.87 15.15
C LYS A 422 -31.60 -7.81 13.85
N LEU A 423 -31.39 -8.97 13.26
CA LEU A 423 -30.81 -9.17 11.93
C LEU A 423 -31.81 -9.96 11.09
N ASP A 424 -32.25 -9.39 9.99
CA ASP A 424 -33.22 -10.01 9.09
C ASP A 424 -32.66 -10.06 7.66
N VAL A 425 -32.65 -11.26 7.11
CA VAL A 425 -32.03 -11.52 5.80
C VAL A 425 -33.14 -11.88 4.82
N ARG A 426 -33.20 -11.15 3.70
CA ARG A 426 -34.25 -11.33 2.70
C ARG A 426 -33.69 -11.32 1.27
N TYR A 427 -34.45 -11.90 0.39
CA TYR A 427 -34.33 -11.67 -1.04
C TYR A 427 -35.31 -10.55 -1.43
N ASP A 428 -34.80 -9.45 -1.99
CA ASP A 428 -35.61 -8.34 -2.49
C ASP A 428 -35.59 -8.35 -4.03
N GLU A 429 -36.75 -8.70 -4.61
CA GLU A 429 -36.93 -8.75 -6.07
C GLU A 429 -36.77 -7.39 -6.75
N ASN A 430 -37.04 -6.28 -6.04
CA ASN A 430 -36.97 -4.93 -6.62
C ASN A 430 -35.53 -4.48 -6.93
N LEU A 431 -34.54 -5.12 -6.31
CA LEU A 431 -33.13 -4.83 -6.56
C LEU A 431 -32.59 -5.49 -7.84
N VAL A 432 -33.24 -6.50 -8.34
CA VAL A 432 -32.84 -7.25 -9.54
C VAL A 432 -33.44 -6.66 -10.82
N LYS A 433 -34.44 -5.76 -10.71
CA LYS A 433 -35.24 -5.22 -11.83
C LYS A 433 -34.62 -4.07 -12.63
N HIS A 434 -33.32 -3.84 -12.58
CA HIS A 434 -32.68 -2.79 -13.39
C HIS A 434 -31.71 -3.34 -14.44
N ASN A 435 -32.21 -4.21 -15.34
CA ASN A 435 -31.71 -4.38 -16.71
C ASN A 435 -32.48 -5.55 -17.33
N ASP A 436 -33.64 -5.35 -17.92
CA ASP A 436 -33.96 -5.83 -19.29
C ASP A 436 -35.41 -5.56 -19.69
N ASN A 437 -35.57 -5.40 -21.00
CA ASN A 437 -36.81 -5.10 -21.70
C ASN A 437 -37.86 -6.20 -21.51
N GLY A 438 -38.97 -5.86 -20.88
CA GLY A 438 -40.34 -6.28 -21.22
C GLY A 438 -40.59 -7.74 -21.58
N LYS A 439 -40.30 -8.70 -20.69
CA LYS A 439 -40.97 -10.01 -20.68
C LYS A 439 -41.31 -10.37 -19.25
N ASP A 440 -42.55 -10.78 -18.97
CA ASP A 440 -43.01 -11.33 -17.73
C ASP A 440 -42.07 -12.47 -17.32
N GLN A 441 -41.21 -12.24 -16.28
CA GLN A 441 -40.38 -13.29 -15.75
C GLN A 441 -41.19 -14.05 -14.72
N GLU A 442 -41.35 -15.35 -14.93
CA GLU A 442 -41.82 -16.31 -13.92
C GLU A 442 -41.00 -16.10 -12.63
N LYS A 443 -41.70 -16.03 -11.49
CA LYS A 443 -41.07 -15.93 -10.18
C LYS A 443 -40.06 -17.05 -10.00
N LYS A 444 -38.79 -16.71 -9.79
CA LYS A 444 -37.77 -17.70 -9.47
C LYS A 444 -38.22 -18.57 -8.31
N PRO A 445 -38.12 -19.89 -8.41
CA PRO A 445 -38.45 -20.77 -7.30
C PRO A 445 -37.62 -20.42 -6.06
N LEU A 446 -38.17 -20.63 -4.86
CA LEU A 446 -37.58 -20.26 -3.56
C LEU A 446 -36.13 -20.75 -3.38
N TYR A 447 -35.76 -21.87 -3.96
CA TYR A 447 -34.41 -22.44 -3.89
C TYR A 447 -33.38 -21.74 -4.81
N GLU A 448 -33.83 -20.83 -5.69
CA GLU A 448 -32.96 -20.02 -6.54
C GLU A 448 -32.84 -18.57 -6.04
N GLN A 449 -33.55 -18.21 -5.00
CA GLN A 449 -33.54 -16.87 -4.43
C GLN A 449 -32.37 -16.73 -3.44
N ILE A 450 -31.25 -16.26 -3.93
CA ILE A 450 -30.10 -15.95 -3.07
C ILE A 450 -30.39 -14.62 -2.34
N PRO A 451 -30.36 -14.59 -1.00
CA PRO A 451 -30.58 -13.37 -0.26
C PRO A 451 -29.63 -12.25 -0.69
N ASN A 452 -30.15 -11.04 -0.88
CA ASN A 452 -29.40 -9.89 -1.38
C ASN A 452 -29.54 -8.65 -0.49
N LEU A 453 -30.33 -8.74 0.60
CA LEU A 453 -30.59 -7.66 1.51
C LEU A 453 -30.52 -8.15 2.97
N ILE A 454 -29.74 -7.45 3.80
CA ILE A 454 -29.71 -7.61 5.24
C ILE A 454 -30.27 -6.34 5.89
N THR A 455 -31.30 -6.49 6.71
CA THR A 455 -31.84 -5.40 7.54
C THR A 455 -31.31 -5.55 8.96
N ILE A 456 -30.65 -4.52 9.47
CA ILE A 456 -30.02 -4.45 10.79
C ILE A 456 -30.79 -3.43 11.63
N GLU A 457 -31.39 -3.88 12.72
CA GLU A 457 -32.10 -3.02 13.67
C GLU A 457 -31.35 -3.03 15.01
N GLY A 458 -31.23 -1.87 15.65
CA GLY A 458 -30.52 -1.78 16.92
C GLY A 458 -30.63 -0.43 17.61
N ASN A 459 -29.82 -0.27 18.67
CA ASN A 459 -29.78 0.94 19.48
C ASN A 459 -28.34 1.47 19.56
N ALA A 460 -28.20 2.76 19.67
CA ALA A 460 -26.89 3.43 19.79
C ALA A 460 -26.95 4.58 20.78
N SER A 461 -25.84 4.87 21.42
CA SER A 461 -25.73 5.96 22.38
C SER A 461 -25.69 7.36 21.72
N SER A 462 -25.37 7.46 20.45
CA SER A 462 -25.35 8.71 19.71
C SER A 462 -25.57 8.51 18.21
N THR A 463 -26.02 9.56 17.53
CA THR A 463 -26.17 9.57 16.07
C THR A 463 -24.82 9.39 15.36
N ARG A 464 -23.73 9.86 15.99
CA ARG A 464 -22.36 9.71 15.49
C ARG A 464 -21.97 8.23 15.39
N ASN A 465 -22.32 7.44 16.40
CA ASN A 465 -22.00 6.01 16.41
C ASN A 465 -22.78 5.24 15.34
N VAL A 466 -24.03 5.63 15.07
CA VAL A 466 -24.82 5.07 13.95
C VAL A 466 -24.18 5.45 12.61
N GLY A 467 -23.71 6.70 12.48
CA GLY A 467 -22.99 7.16 11.29
C GLY A 467 -21.68 6.40 11.07
N GLN A 468 -20.94 6.12 12.14
CA GLN A 468 -19.72 5.31 12.09
C GLN A 468 -20.04 3.88 11.66
N PHE A 469 -21.03 3.24 12.28
CA PHE A 469 -21.45 1.89 11.90
C PHE A 469 -21.88 1.80 10.43
N LEU A 470 -22.67 2.78 9.97
CA LEU A 470 -23.06 2.87 8.56
C LEU A 470 -21.87 3.02 7.62
N TYR A 471 -20.86 3.78 8.04
CA TYR A 471 -19.63 3.99 7.29
C TYR A 471 -18.82 2.70 7.17
N GLU A 472 -18.62 1.98 8.28
CA GLU A 472 -17.91 0.70 8.29
C GLU A 472 -18.59 -0.35 7.39
N LEU A 473 -19.93 -0.45 7.47
CA LEU A 473 -20.68 -1.33 6.57
C LEU A 473 -20.50 -0.97 5.09
N ASN A 474 -20.46 0.32 4.75
CA ASN A 474 -20.25 0.75 3.36
C ASN A 474 -18.83 0.47 2.85
N ASN A 475 -17.85 0.35 3.74
CA ASN A 475 -16.45 0.03 3.38
C ASN A 475 -16.15 -1.47 3.40
N SER A 476 -17.07 -2.29 3.91
CA SER A 476 -16.95 -3.75 3.87
C SER A 476 -16.94 -4.27 2.42
N ILE A 477 -16.15 -5.31 2.20
CA ILE A 477 -16.06 -5.98 0.89
C ILE A 477 -17.37 -6.70 0.52
N TYR A 478 -18.20 -7.02 1.51
CA TYR A 478 -19.42 -7.82 1.34
C TYR A 478 -20.64 -7.00 0.93
N PHE A 479 -20.65 -5.69 1.23
CA PHE A 479 -21.80 -4.83 0.95
C PHE A 479 -21.55 -3.90 -0.25
N LYS A 480 -22.54 -3.86 -1.14
CA LYS A 480 -22.58 -2.91 -2.26
C LYS A 480 -22.88 -1.50 -1.75
N LYS A 481 -23.77 -1.42 -0.78
CA LYS A 481 -24.23 -0.18 -0.16
C LYS A 481 -25.00 -0.50 1.12
N ALA A 482 -24.76 0.27 2.16
CA ALA A 482 -25.61 0.32 3.32
C ALA A 482 -26.32 1.68 3.41
N LYS A 483 -27.58 1.70 3.79
CA LYS A 483 -28.40 2.91 3.94
C LYS A 483 -29.07 2.91 5.30
N LEU A 484 -29.06 4.05 5.96
CA LEU A 484 -29.88 4.30 7.13
C LEU A 484 -31.33 4.55 6.66
N GLU A 485 -32.24 3.71 7.09
CA GLU A 485 -33.67 3.81 6.74
C GLU A 485 -34.44 4.58 7.79
N ASN A 486 -34.10 4.36 9.06
CA ASN A 486 -34.79 5.04 10.18
C ASN A 486 -33.78 5.30 11.31
N LEU A 487 -33.96 6.45 11.95
CA LEU A 487 -33.24 6.85 13.16
C LEU A 487 -34.17 7.65 14.05
N LYS A 488 -34.50 7.12 15.23
CA LYS A 488 -35.36 7.78 16.18
C LYS A 488 -34.71 7.85 17.56
N LYS A 489 -34.84 8.98 18.23
CA LYS A 489 -34.40 9.12 19.62
C LYS A 489 -35.48 8.54 20.55
N ASP A 490 -35.13 7.62 21.42
CA ASP A 490 -35.96 7.18 22.54
C ASP A 490 -35.76 8.14 23.69
N GLU A 491 -36.75 9.00 23.91
CA GLU A 491 -36.70 10.04 24.96
C GLU A 491 -36.62 9.48 26.37
N ASN A 492 -37.07 8.24 26.60
CA ASN A 492 -37.05 7.59 27.92
C ASN A 492 -35.70 6.90 28.25
N LYS A 493 -34.94 6.49 27.26
CA LYS A 493 -33.66 5.77 27.42
C LYS A 493 -32.43 6.56 27.02
N GLY A 494 -32.60 7.74 26.41
CA GLY A 494 -31.49 8.55 25.91
C GLY A 494 -30.68 7.91 24.78
N MET A 495 -31.19 6.82 24.21
CA MET A 495 -30.56 6.08 23.11
C MET A 495 -31.24 6.37 21.76
N TYR A 496 -30.58 6.06 20.69
CA TYR A 496 -31.12 6.18 19.34
C TYR A 496 -31.37 4.80 18.76
N SER A 497 -32.62 4.49 18.41
CA SER A 497 -32.97 3.29 17.66
C SER A 497 -32.72 3.54 16.17
N TYR A 498 -32.12 2.58 15.50
CA TYR A 498 -31.78 2.69 14.09
C TYR A 498 -32.23 1.46 13.29
N ILE A 499 -32.46 1.67 12.00
CA ILE A 499 -32.65 0.61 11.00
C ILE A 499 -31.72 0.90 9.83
N ILE A 500 -30.82 -0.03 9.56
CA ILE A 500 -29.90 0.01 8.42
C ILE A 500 -30.26 -1.11 7.46
N LYS A 501 -30.36 -0.79 6.17
CA LYS A 501 -30.47 -1.75 5.08
C LYS A 501 -29.13 -1.88 4.36
N ALA A 502 -28.51 -3.05 4.45
CA ALA A 502 -27.24 -3.39 3.81
C ALA A 502 -27.47 -4.34 2.64
N TYR A 503 -27.12 -3.87 1.45
CA TYR A 503 -27.29 -4.58 0.19
C TYR A 503 -26.02 -5.38 -0.12
N LEU A 504 -26.15 -6.70 -0.28
CA LEU A 504 -25.03 -7.58 -0.58
C LEU A 504 -24.51 -7.35 -2.00
N LYS A 505 -23.20 -7.50 -2.21
CA LYS A 505 -22.61 -7.49 -3.54
C LYS A 505 -22.92 -8.78 -4.29
N GLU A 506 -23.25 -8.66 -5.57
CA GLU A 506 -23.41 -9.82 -6.44
C GLU A 506 -22.07 -10.58 -6.55
N GLY A 507 -22.09 -11.88 -6.37
CA GLY A 507 -20.93 -12.76 -6.48
C GLY A 507 -20.15 -13.03 -5.19
N VAL A 508 -20.31 -12.21 -4.15
CA VAL A 508 -19.61 -12.42 -2.85
C VAL A 508 -20.25 -13.56 -2.05
N VAL A 509 -21.50 -13.85 -2.31
CA VAL A 509 -22.29 -14.89 -1.63
C VAL A 509 -22.00 -16.30 -2.17
N LEU A 510 -21.33 -16.42 -3.33
CA LEU A 510 -21.08 -17.70 -4.01
C LEU A 510 -19.61 -18.17 -3.93
N ASN A 511 -18.70 -17.36 -3.37
CA ASN A 511 -17.26 -17.68 -3.27
C ASN A 511 -16.81 -17.62 -1.80
N GLY A 512 -17.07 -18.68 -1.08
CA GLY A 512 -16.47 -18.96 0.22
C GLY A 512 -15.15 -19.70 0.05
#